data_becb1595e2eb9f548c1d78c39444797c
#
_entry.id   becb1595e2eb9f548c1d78c39444797c
#
_cell.length_a   1.000
_cell.length_b   1.000
_cell.length_c   1.000
_cell.angle_alpha   90.00
_cell.angle_beta   90.00
_cell.angle_gamma   90.00
#
_symmetry.space_group_name_H-M   'P 1'
#
loop_
_entity.id
_entity.type
_entity.pdbx_description
1 polymer ?
#
loop_
_entity_poly.entity_id
_entity_poly.type
_entity_poly.pdbx_seq_one_letter_code
_entity_poly.pdbx_strand_id
1 'polypeptide(L)'
;MTIAIPIKLLVLDQDALGESFLNRILIPHGYEIYNVSSSAEGLLTSRSWNPDLIIINIMQPSEDGWKLCRRLKEYSQAPILVLAAVSDPISISRWLDAGADDYLTRPFSSEMLVAHLQKLTRRIGYPQNYSPFSLLH
;
A
#
# COMPACT_ATOMS: atom_id res chain seq x y z
N MET A 1 5.53 6.95 28.91
CA MET A 1 5.77 7.58 27.62
C MET A 1 5.50 6.60 26.51
N THR A 2 4.70 6.97 25.55
CA THR A 2 4.37 6.09 24.44
C THR A 2 5.29 6.39 23.27
N ILE A 3 5.92 5.33 22.76
CA ILE A 3 6.78 5.46 21.58
C ILE A 3 6.00 4.94 20.39
N ALA A 4 5.87 5.78 19.38
CA ALA A 4 5.23 5.38 18.14
C ALA A 4 6.14 4.41 17.39
N ILE A 5 5.63 3.22 17.08
CA ILE A 5 6.32 2.26 16.23
C ILE A 5 5.88 2.56 14.80
N PRO A 6 6.79 2.97 13.92
CA PRO A 6 6.40 3.28 12.54
C PRO A 6 5.90 2.03 11.83
N ILE A 7 4.87 2.23 11.01
CA ILE A 7 4.36 1.17 10.15
C ILE A 7 5.13 1.23 8.85
N LYS A 8 5.78 0.13 8.51
CA LYS A 8 6.60 0.04 7.31
C LYS A 8 5.71 -0.15 6.09
N LEU A 9 5.77 0.78 5.18
CA LEU A 9 4.95 0.83 3.98
C LEU A 9 5.83 0.77 2.74
N LEU A 10 5.71 -0.31 1.99
CA LEU A 10 6.38 -0.44 0.69
C LEU A 10 5.46 0.12 -0.38
N VAL A 11 5.96 1.08 -1.15
CA VAL A 11 5.20 1.69 -2.24
C VAL A 11 5.88 1.35 -3.56
N LEU A 12 5.18 0.58 -4.39
CA LEU A 12 5.60 0.37 -5.76
C LEU A 12 4.92 1.41 -6.64
N ASP A 13 5.70 2.27 -7.23
CA ASP A 13 5.21 3.36 -8.06
C ASP A 13 6.08 3.48 -9.30
N GLN A 14 5.49 3.21 -10.48
CA GLN A 14 6.20 3.34 -11.75
C GLN A 14 6.34 4.79 -12.19
N ASP A 15 5.63 5.70 -11.53
CA ASP A 15 5.69 7.13 -11.82
C ASP A 15 6.37 7.85 -10.65
N ALA A 16 7.57 8.36 -10.90
CA ALA A 16 8.35 9.07 -9.88
C ALA A 16 7.62 10.30 -9.30
N LEU A 17 6.69 10.89 -10.07
CA LEU A 17 5.91 12.03 -9.58
C LEU A 17 4.87 11.61 -8.54
N GLY A 18 4.34 10.41 -8.67
CA GLY A 18 3.39 9.87 -7.69
C GLY A 18 4.03 9.60 -6.34
N GLU A 19 5.30 9.23 -6.33
CA GLU A 19 6.05 8.98 -5.10
C GLU A 19 6.02 10.18 -4.16
N SER A 20 6.33 11.36 -4.69
CA SER A 20 6.36 12.58 -3.89
C SER A 20 4.99 12.90 -3.28
N PHE A 21 3.92 12.67 -4.03
CA PHE A 21 2.56 12.92 -3.58
C PHE A 21 2.18 12.01 -2.41
N LEU A 22 2.43 10.71 -2.56
CA LEU A 22 2.09 9.74 -1.51
C LEU A 22 2.92 9.96 -0.25
N ASN A 23 4.22 10.23 -0.40
CA ASN A 23 5.09 10.48 0.74
C ASN A 23 4.61 11.69 1.53
N ARG A 24 4.21 12.76 0.83
CA ARG A 24 3.76 13.99 1.47
C ARG A 24 2.51 13.78 2.32
N ILE A 25 1.62 12.91 1.86
CA ILE A 25 0.41 12.58 2.60
C ILE A 25 0.71 11.66 3.78
N LEU A 26 1.53 10.64 3.57
CA LEU A 26 1.58 9.49 4.46
C LEU A 26 2.67 9.58 5.53
N ILE A 27 3.80 10.23 5.24
CA ILE A 27 4.86 10.36 6.25
C ILE A 27 4.35 11.07 7.51
N PRO A 28 3.58 12.17 7.42
CA PRO A 28 3.07 12.82 8.64
C PRO A 28 2.13 11.94 9.47
N HIS A 29 1.56 10.89 8.88
CA HIS A 29 0.70 9.96 9.58
C HIS A 29 1.46 8.80 10.24
N GLY A 30 2.79 8.84 10.24
CA GLY A 30 3.59 7.85 10.95
C GLY A 30 4.02 6.66 10.12
N TYR A 31 3.86 6.71 8.80
CA TYR A 31 4.32 5.63 7.93
C TYR A 31 5.79 5.82 7.58
N GLU A 32 6.56 4.74 7.70
CA GLU A 32 7.93 4.69 7.21
C GLU A 32 7.89 4.09 5.80
N ILE A 33 8.23 4.89 4.79
CA ILE A 33 7.98 4.53 3.40
C ILE A 33 9.27 4.15 2.70
N TYR A 34 9.23 3.03 1.98
CA TYR A 34 10.26 2.62 1.06
C TYR A 34 9.67 2.61 -0.33
N ASN A 35 10.18 3.46 -1.22
CA ASN A 35 9.67 3.57 -2.59
C ASN A 35 10.51 2.76 -3.55
N VAL A 36 9.83 1.98 -4.41
CA VAL A 36 10.49 1.24 -5.48
C VAL A 36 9.75 1.52 -6.78
N SER A 37 10.45 1.39 -7.90
CA SER A 37 9.90 1.73 -9.22
C SER A 37 9.77 0.54 -10.15
N SER A 38 10.22 -0.65 -9.75
CA SER A 38 10.10 -1.84 -10.59
C SER A 38 9.57 -3.03 -9.80
N SER A 39 8.99 -3.99 -10.51
CA SER A 39 8.51 -5.22 -9.91
C SER A 39 9.63 -6.01 -9.24
N ALA A 40 10.81 -6.06 -9.87
CA ALA A 40 11.95 -6.78 -9.31
C ALA A 40 12.39 -6.19 -7.99
N GLU A 41 12.51 -4.84 -7.92
CA GLU A 41 12.85 -4.17 -6.68
C GLU A 41 11.76 -4.38 -5.62
N GLY A 42 10.48 -4.35 -6.02
CA GLY A 42 9.38 -4.57 -5.11
C GLY A 42 9.43 -5.93 -4.44
N LEU A 43 9.71 -6.97 -5.23
CA LEU A 43 9.82 -8.32 -4.67
C LEU A 43 11.02 -8.46 -3.75
N LEU A 44 12.18 -7.93 -4.16
CA LEU A 44 13.37 -7.99 -3.32
C LEU A 44 13.18 -7.23 -2.01
N THR A 45 12.64 -6.03 -2.08
CA THR A 45 12.43 -5.20 -0.90
C THR A 45 11.39 -5.80 0.03
N SER A 46 10.34 -6.41 -0.53
CA SER A 46 9.32 -7.08 0.28
C SER A 46 9.94 -8.20 1.11
N ARG A 47 10.90 -8.92 0.55
CA ARG A 47 11.56 -10.03 1.26
C ARG A 47 12.60 -9.56 2.26
N SER A 48 13.37 -8.54 1.92
CA SER A 48 14.50 -8.09 2.75
C SER A 48 14.07 -7.10 3.84
N TRP A 49 13.09 -6.27 3.57
CA TRP A 49 12.65 -5.22 4.50
C TRP A 49 11.42 -5.64 5.32
N ASN A 50 10.67 -6.62 4.85
CA ASN A 50 9.49 -7.16 5.51
C ASN A 50 8.47 -6.06 5.88
N PRO A 51 7.87 -5.41 4.89
CA PRO A 51 6.91 -4.33 5.15
C PRO A 51 5.65 -4.81 5.84
N ASP A 52 4.99 -3.90 6.56
CA ASP A 52 3.70 -4.17 7.19
C ASP A 52 2.54 -4.00 6.22
N LEU A 53 2.69 -3.11 5.25
CA LEU A 53 1.68 -2.80 4.24
C LEU A 53 2.37 -2.56 2.91
N ILE A 54 1.64 -2.80 1.82
CA ILE A 54 2.14 -2.57 0.47
C ILE A 54 1.11 -1.76 -0.32
N ILE A 55 1.57 -0.73 -1.02
CA ILE A 55 0.78 -0.01 -2.02
C ILE A 55 1.35 -0.32 -3.40
N ILE A 56 0.47 -0.71 -4.31
CA ILE A 56 0.80 -0.78 -5.73
C ILE A 56 0.07 0.38 -6.40
N ASN A 57 0.85 1.37 -6.86
CA ASN A 57 0.32 2.56 -7.50
C ASN A 57 0.56 2.48 -8.99
N ILE A 58 -0.50 2.26 -9.77
CA ILE A 58 -0.38 2.08 -11.22
C ILE A 58 -1.40 2.94 -11.95
N MET A 59 -0.98 3.43 -13.11
CA MET A 59 -1.84 4.25 -13.95
C MET A 59 -2.70 3.41 -14.88
N GLN A 60 -2.20 2.25 -15.30
CA GLN A 60 -2.93 1.40 -16.23
C GLN A 60 -2.85 -0.06 -15.77
N PRO A 61 -3.97 -0.81 -15.90
CA PRO A 61 -3.94 -2.25 -15.60
C PRO A 61 -2.96 -2.96 -16.53
N SER A 62 -2.25 -3.93 -15.98
CA SER A 62 -1.32 -4.72 -16.78
C SER A 62 -1.17 -6.12 -16.20
N GLU A 63 -0.84 -7.07 -17.06
CA GLU A 63 -0.55 -8.44 -16.63
C GLU A 63 0.58 -8.45 -15.61
N ASP A 64 1.61 -7.63 -15.81
CA ASP A 64 2.76 -7.57 -14.91
C ASP A 64 2.36 -7.11 -13.51
N GLY A 65 1.42 -6.15 -13.41
CA GLY A 65 0.91 -5.69 -12.13
C GLY A 65 0.16 -6.78 -11.38
N TRP A 66 -0.71 -7.51 -12.06
CA TRP A 66 -1.46 -8.61 -11.44
C TRP A 66 -0.53 -9.75 -11.02
N LYS A 67 0.45 -10.09 -11.85
CA LYS A 67 1.45 -11.10 -11.51
C LYS A 67 2.29 -10.68 -10.32
N LEU A 68 2.68 -9.42 -10.25
CA LEU A 68 3.43 -8.91 -9.12
C LEU A 68 2.62 -9.05 -7.83
N CYS A 69 1.36 -8.66 -7.85
CA CYS A 69 0.48 -8.77 -6.69
C CYS A 69 0.42 -10.22 -6.21
N ARG A 70 0.20 -11.15 -7.13
CA ARG A 70 0.13 -12.57 -6.81
C ARG A 70 1.44 -13.07 -6.18
N ARG A 71 2.58 -12.66 -6.75
CA ARG A 71 3.88 -13.09 -6.22
C ARG A 71 4.19 -12.49 -4.87
N LEU A 72 3.81 -11.23 -4.65
CA LEU A 72 3.97 -10.61 -3.33
C LEU A 72 3.21 -11.39 -2.26
N LYS A 73 2.00 -11.84 -2.57
CA LYS A 73 1.19 -12.62 -1.64
C LYS A 73 1.77 -14.01 -1.37
N GLU A 74 2.61 -14.53 -2.23
CA GLU A 74 3.30 -15.80 -1.99
C GLU A 74 4.39 -15.67 -0.92
N TYR A 75 5.02 -14.49 -0.82
CA TYR A 75 6.17 -14.29 0.06
C TYR A 75 5.87 -13.43 1.28
N SER A 76 4.72 -12.76 1.32
CA SER A 76 4.42 -11.79 2.35
C SER A 76 2.95 -11.91 2.75
N GLN A 77 2.68 -11.69 4.03
CA GLN A 77 1.30 -11.57 4.53
C GLN A 77 0.85 -10.12 4.59
N ALA A 78 1.70 -9.18 4.19
CA ALA A 78 1.35 -7.77 4.21
C ALA A 78 0.13 -7.50 3.31
N PRO A 79 -0.88 -6.79 3.83
CA PRO A 79 -2.01 -6.39 3.00
C PRO A 79 -1.56 -5.48 1.87
N ILE A 80 -2.22 -5.61 0.71
CA ILE A 80 -1.90 -4.84 -0.49
C ILE A 80 -3.08 -3.95 -0.84
N LEU A 81 -2.82 -2.66 -0.93
CA LEU A 81 -3.75 -1.66 -1.45
C LEU A 81 -3.33 -1.28 -2.86
N VAL A 82 -4.24 -1.41 -3.82
CA VAL A 82 -3.99 -1.00 -5.20
C VAL A 82 -4.60 0.38 -5.43
N LEU A 83 -3.78 1.31 -5.90
CA LEU A 83 -4.24 2.63 -6.35
C LEU A 83 -4.21 2.63 -7.87
N ALA A 84 -5.35 2.83 -8.49
CA ALA A 84 -5.47 2.72 -9.94
C ALA A 84 -6.31 3.84 -10.54
N ALA A 85 -6.15 4.05 -11.85
CA ALA A 85 -6.92 5.06 -12.57
C ALA A 85 -8.25 4.52 -13.09
N VAL A 86 -8.43 3.19 -13.11
CA VAL A 86 -9.56 2.53 -13.76
C VAL A 86 -10.38 1.79 -12.73
N SER A 87 -11.70 1.93 -12.81
CA SER A 87 -12.63 1.30 -11.86
C SER A 87 -13.60 0.33 -12.53
N ASP A 88 -13.30 -0.17 -13.73
CA ASP A 88 -14.20 -1.11 -14.37
C ASP A 88 -14.21 -2.45 -13.62
N PRO A 89 -15.35 -3.18 -13.64
CA PRO A 89 -15.48 -4.40 -12.86
C PRO A 89 -14.47 -5.49 -13.19
N ILE A 90 -14.05 -5.57 -14.46
CA ILE A 90 -13.09 -6.60 -14.88
C ILE A 90 -11.73 -6.35 -14.25
N SER A 91 -11.24 -5.10 -14.29
CA SER A 91 -9.95 -4.75 -13.69
C SER A 91 -9.95 -4.94 -12.18
N ILE A 92 -11.02 -4.51 -11.51
CA ILE A 92 -11.17 -4.70 -10.06
C ILE A 92 -11.15 -6.18 -9.72
N SER A 93 -11.91 -6.99 -10.46
CA SER A 93 -11.95 -8.43 -10.24
C SER A 93 -10.58 -9.07 -10.36
N ARG A 94 -9.80 -8.67 -11.37
CA ARG A 94 -8.46 -9.21 -11.57
C ARG A 94 -7.52 -8.89 -10.42
N TRP A 95 -7.58 -7.65 -9.90
CA TRP A 95 -6.77 -7.28 -8.75
C TRP A 95 -7.13 -8.07 -7.50
N LEU A 96 -8.42 -8.23 -7.24
CA LEU A 96 -8.88 -9.00 -6.09
C LEU A 96 -8.50 -10.47 -6.23
N ASP A 97 -8.65 -11.04 -7.42
CA ASP A 97 -8.25 -12.44 -7.69
C ASP A 97 -6.74 -12.63 -7.54
N ALA A 98 -5.96 -11.61 -7.82
CA ALA A 98 -4.51 -11.65 -7.64
C ALA A 98 -4.09 -11.54 -6.18
N GLY A 99 -5.02 -11.24 -5.28
CA GLY A 99 -4.75 -11.19 -3.85
C GLY A 99 -4.71 -9.79 -3.26
N ALA A 100 -5.09 -8.75 -4.01
CA ALA A 100 -5.19 -7.40 -3.45
C ALA A 100 -6.24 -7.39 -2.35
N ASP A 101 -5.92 -6.74 -1.25
CA ASP A 101 -6.80 -6.66 -0.09
C ASP A 101 -7.78 -5.49 -0.18
N ASP A 102 -7.44 -4.49 -0.97
CA ASP A 102 -8.29 -3.32 -1.16
C ASP A 102 -7.92 -2.63 -2.46
N TYR A 103 -8.81 -1.76 -2.92
CA TYR A 103 -8.69 -1.11 -4.21
C TYR A 103 -9.24 0.31 -4.10
N LEU A 104 -8.48 1.30 -4.55
CA LEU A 104 -8.89 2.69 -4.51
C LEU A 104 -8.65 3.34 -5.86
N THR A 105 -9.68 3.98 -6.41
CA THR A 105 -9.64 4.56 -7.75
C THR A 105 -9.42 6.06 -7.69
N ARG A 106 -8.58 6.59 -8.57
CA ARG A 106 -8.43 8.03 -8.74
C ARG A 106 -9.68 8.64 -9.37
N PRO A 107 -10.05 9.88 -9.02
CA PRO A 107 -9.43 10.70 -7.98
C PRO A 107 -9.87 10.28 -6.58
N PHE A 108 -8.95 10.35 -5.62
CA PHE A 108 -9.27 10.10 -4.22
C PHE A 108 -8.70 11.23 -3.35
N SER A 109 -9.29 11.43 -2.20
CA SER A 109 -8.80 12.41 -1.24
C SER A 109 -7.72 11.80 -0.35
N SER A 110 -6.93 12.66 0.28
CA SER A 110 -5.96 12.22 1.27
C SER A 110 -6.64 11.45 2.40
N GLU A 111 -7.81 11.91 2.82
CA GLU A 111 -8.58 11.28 3.89
C GLU A 111 -9.03 9.87 3.52
N MET A 112 -9.45 9.66 2.27
CA MET A 112 -9.83 8.34 1.81
C MET A 112 -8.64 7.39 1.79
N LEU A 113 -7.50 7.86 1.30
CA LEU A 113 -6.28 7.06 1.26
C LEU A 113 -5.88 6.62 2.68
N VAL A 114 -5.83 7.57 3.60
CA VAL A 114 -5.45 7.28 4.99
C VAL A 114 -6.45 6.32 5.62
N ALA A 115 -7.75 6.51 5.39
CA ALA A 115 -8.78 5.65 5.95
C ALA A 115 -8.63 4.21 5.48
N HIS A 116 -8.37 4.00 4.19
CA HIS A 116 -8.14 2.66 3.65
C HIS A 116 -6.90 2.00 4.25
N LEU A 117 -5.82 2.75 4.40
CA LEU A 117 -4.61 2.22 5.01
C LEU A 117 -4.80 1.89 6.49
N GLN A 118 -5.52 2.72 7.22
CA GLN A 118 -5.82 2.45 8.63
C GLN A 118 -6.65 1.18 8.79
N LYS A 119 -7.62 0.96 7.90
CA LYS A 119 -8.41 -0.26 7.91
C LYS A 119 -7.53 -1.49 7.74
N LEU A 120 -6.58 -1.44 6.80
CA LEU A 120 -5.66 -2.55 6.57
C LEU A 120 -4.68 -2.73 7.73
N THR A 121 -4.25 -1.65 8.35
CA THR A 121 -3.39 -1.70 9.52
C THR A 121 -4.04 -2.49 10.66
N ARG A 122 -5.34 -2.29 10.88
CA ARG A 122 -6.07 -3.03 11.90
C ARG A 122 -6.10 -4.53 11.62
N ARG A 123 -6.11 -4.92 10.35
CA ARG A 123 -6.16 -6.32 9.95
C ARG A 123 -4.87 -7.08 10.22
N ILE A 124 -3.74 -6.40 10.40
CA ILE A 124 -2.45 -7.04 10.61
C ILE A 124 -2.07 -7.18 12.08
N GLY A 125 -3.05 -7.05 12.98
CA GLY A 125 -2.85 -7.35 14.38
C GLY A 125 -2.52 -6.17 15.28
N TYR A 126 -2.52 -4.97 14.77
CA TYR A 126 -2.40 -3.79 15.62
C TYR A 126 -3.68 -3.58 16.41
N PRO A 127 -3.60 -3.02 17.63
CA PRO A 127 -4.81 -2.77 18.41
C PRO A 127 -5.84 -1.98 17.62
N GLN A 128 -7.13 -2.25 17.89
CA GLN A 128 -8.21 -1.65 17.12
C GLN A 128 -8.19 -0.13 17.15
N ASN A 129 -7.71 0.44 18.23
CA ASN A 129 -7.54 1.88 18.37
C ASN A 129 -6.14 2.36 17.99
N TYR A 130 -5.30 1.45 17.48
CA TYR A 130 -3.97 1.82 17.05
C TYR A 130 -4.03 2.61 15.76
N SER A 131 -3.28 3.69 15.75
CA SER A 131 -3.06 4.49 14.55
C SER A 131 -1.78 5.26 14.79
N PRO A 132 -0.89 5.40 13.82
CA PRO A 132 0.25 6.29 13.97
C PRO A 132 -0.16 7.69 14.37
N PHE A 133 -1.34 8.10 13.94
CA PHE A 133 -1.88 9.43 14.21
C PHE A 133 -2.39 9.56 15.64
N SER A 134 -3.01 8.52 16.21
CA SER A 134 -3.58 8.58 17.55
C SER A 134 -2.54 8.66 18.64
N LEU A 135 -1.30 8.31 18.35
CA LEU A 135 -0.21 8.38 19.31
C LEU A 135 0.24 9.82 19.59
N LEU A 136 -0.30 10.79 18.86
CA LEU A 136 0.00 12.19 19.06
C LEU A 136 -0.87 12.84 20.15
N HIS A 137 -1.81 12.11 20.72
CA HIS A 137 -2.73 12.61 21.74
C HIS A 137 -2.29 12.26 23.14
#